data_0b41b303353b4b4ea191c400f9c95b16
#
_entry.id   0b41b303353b4b4ea191c400f9c95b16
#
_cell.length_a   1.000
_cell.length_b   1.000
_cell.length_c   1.000
_cell.angle_alpha   90.00
_cell.angle_beta   90.00
_cell.angle_gamma   90.00
#
_symmetry.space_group_name_H-M   'P 1'
#
loop_
_entity.id
_entity.type
_entity.pdbx_description
1 polymer ?
#
loop_
_entity_poly.entity_id
_entity_poly.type
_entity_poly.pdbx_seq_one_letter_code
_entity_poly.pdbx_strand_id
1 'polypeptide(L)'
;MFEKKKFIPFVALIIALSMIFAGPACAQQKSFFAIATGGTGGTYYPLGGVLAQALSNKIPNIIITAQSGNASVANCNLIKSHQIESGFVQNNVAYAAYNGVAQFEGKPVKNLRAIASLYPETIQIVAREGAGIKSVVDLKGKKLIPGDRGSGTEVDCKAVLWGLGLTYDDFANVDWLSFAGAGQRLKDRQADVAFITAGWPTAAITELATTSDITLVPLDDESIAKIIKQYPFYAKVTIPAGTYRGVDVDTPAITTMAQWVVDADVPEETVYKLTKALWDKGTFVLRKKGDKAAEAPSGAEIMAKAHAKGKDVTLKTALDGVAIPLHPGAAKFYKEKGM
;
A
#
# COMPACT_ATOMS: atom_id res chain seq x y z
N MET A 1 22.73 61.98 61.33
CA MET A 1 21.80 62.46 60.31
C MET A 1 22.41 62.07 58.96
N PHE A 2 22.08 60.86 58.49
CA PHE A 2 22.61 60.31 57.23
C PHE A 2 21.47 60.05 56.30
N GLU A 3 21.46 60.75 55.14
CA GLU A 3 20.48 60.59 54.07
C GLU A 3 20.58 59.22 53.38
N LYS A 4 19.49 58.51 53.29
CA LYS A 4 19.34 57.30 52.48
C LYS A 4 19.06 57.74 51.04
N LYS A 5 20.06 57.62 50.15
CA LYS A 5 19.87 57.78 48.72
C LYS A 5 19.10 56.56 48.17
N LYS A 6 17.94 56.82 47.54
CA LYS A 6 17.10 55.86 46.83
C LYS A 6 17.79 55.41 45.54
N PHE A 7 18.16 54.14 45.52
CA PHE A 7 18.81 53.49 44.33
C PHE A 7 17.92 52.39 43.78
N ILE A 8 16.68 52.67 43.38
CA ILE A 8 15.76 51.66 42.83
C ILE A 8 14.85 52.26 41.74
N PRO A 9 15.33 52.77 40.62
CA PRO A 9 14.52 52.63 39.40
C PRO A 9 15.24 52.13 38.16
N PHE A 10 16.56 51.88 38.19
CA PHE A 10 17.26 51.55 36.94
C PHE A 10 17.28 50.07 36.62
N VAL A 11 17.17 49.17 37.61
CA VAL A 11 17.15 47.73 37.42
C VAL A 11 15.78 47.24 36.94
N ALA A 12 14.68 47.87 37.34
CA ALA A 12 13.33 47.51 36.91
C ALA A 12 13.06 47.84 35.43
N LEU A 13 13.73 48.83 34.84
CA LEU A 13 13.56 49.22 33.44
C LEU A 13 14.29 48.28 32.48
N ILE A 14 15.39 47.64 32.90
CA ILE A 14 16.13 46.66 32.08
C ILE A 14 15.39 45.32 32.01
N ILE A 15 14.69 44.92 33.08
CA ILE A 15 13.89 43.67 33.09
C ILE A 15 12.60 43.82 32.25
N ALA A 16 12.01 45.02 32.20
CA ALA A 16 10.82 45.26 31.34
C ALA A 16 11.17 45.32 29.85
N LEU A 17 12.40 45.72 29.48
CA LEU A 17 12.82 45.78 28.06
C LEU A 17 13.26 44.44 27.51
N SER A 18 13.63 43.46 28.36
CA SER A 18 13.98 42.10 27.93
C SER A 18 12.77 41.16 27.67
N MET A 19 11.56 41.54 28.12
CA MET A 19 10.33 40.76 27.85
C MET A 19 9.66 41.11 26.52
N ILE A 20 10.07 42.15 25.81
CA ILE A 20 9.44 42.61 24.55
C ILE A 20 10.03 41.88 23.34
N PHE A 21 11.18 41.17 23.47
CA PHE A 21 11.79 40.38 22.39
C PHE A 21 11.60 38.88 22.47
N ALA A 22 10.86 38.36 23.44
CA ALA A 22 10.37 36.99 23.40
C ALA A 22 9.13 36.94 22.50
N GLY A 23 9.33 37.13 21.19
CA GLY A 23 8.30 36.73 20.22
C GLY A 23 7.89 35.28 20.49
N PRO A 24 6.61 34.91 20.33
CA PRO A 24 6.19 33.56 20.52
C PRO A 24 7.06 32.67 19.59
N ALA A 25 7.95 31.89 20.19
CA ALA A 25 8.58 30.80 19.49
C ALA A 25 7.42 29.89 19.07
N CYS A 26 6.86 30.12 17.87
CA CYS A 26 5.85 29.31 17.29
C CYS A 26 6.52 27.94 17.08
N ALA A 27 6.43 27.09 18.09
CA ALA A 27 6.84 25.70 17.96
C ALA A 27 6.03 25.15 16.78
N GLN A 28 6.68 24.98 15.65
CA GLN A 28 6.05 24.53 14.41
C GLN A 28 5.46 23.15 14.68
N GLN A 29 4.15 23.09 14.87
CA GLN A 29 3.43 21.89 15.26
C GLN A 29 3.61 20.85 14.17
N LYS A 30 4.16 19.67 14.53
CA LYS A 30 4.29 18.54 13.61
C LYS A 30 2.91 17.99 13.30
N SER A 31 2.59 17.85 12.03
CA SER A 31 1.41 17.12 11.58
C SER A 31 1.72 15.65 11.44
N PHE A 32 0.71 14.81 11.62
CA PHE A 32 0.81 13.35 11.43
C PHE A 32 0.07 12.97 10.16
N PHE A 33 0.59 11.97 9.46
CA PHE A 33 -0.02 11.43 8.25
C PHE A 33 0.23 9.93 8.22
N ALA A 34 -0.82 9.15 8.11
CA ALA A 34 -0.72 7.70 8.12
C ALA A 34 -1.05 7.09 6.74
N ILE A 35 -0.37 6.00 6.42
CA ILE A 35 -0.61 5.18 5.24
C ILE A 35 -1.08 3.81 5.72
N ALA A 36 -2.36 3.50 5.55
CA ALA A 36 -2.88 2.15 5.76
C ALA A 36 -2.29 1.20 4.72
N THR A 37 -1.82 0.05 5.15
CA THR A 37 -1.20 -0.95 4.29
C THR A 37 -1.93 -2.30 4.39
N GLY A 38 -1.27 -3.40 4.19
CA GLY A 38 -1.73 -4.76 4.44
C GLY A 38 -0.96 -5.42 5.59
N GLY A 39 -1.12 -6.71 5.73
CA GLY A 39 -0.34 -7.52 6.67
C GLY A 39 1.15 -7.53 6.34
N THR A 40 1.97 -7.80 7.35
CA THR A 40 3.45 -7.75 7.26
C THR A 40 4.05 -8.76 6.28
N GLY A 41 3.35 -9.85 5.97
CA GLY A 41 3.80 -10.88 5.01
C GLY A 41 3.58 -10.51 3.54
N GLY A 42 2.94 -9.36 3.24
CA GLY A 42 2.68 -8.87 1.89
C GLY A 42 3.65 -7.79 1.44
N THR A 43 3.35 -7.14 0.31
CA THR A 43 4.18 -6.10 -0.31
C THR A 43 3.81 -4.69 0.16
N TYR A 44 2.55 -4.43 0.56
CA TYR A 44 2.10 -3.10 1.00
C TYR A 44 2.88 -2.59 2.21
N TYR A 45 3.02 -3.41 3.25
CA TYR A 45 3.62 -2.97 4.50
C TYR A 45 5.09 -2.59 4.36
N PRO A 46 5.99 -3.44 3.79
CA PRO A 46 7.39 -3.06 3.63
C PRO A 46 7.58 -1.85 2.70
N LEU A 47 6.85 -1.76 1.59
CA LEU A 47 6.95 -0.61 0.69
C LEU A 47 6.33 0.66 1.28
N GLY A 48 5.21 0.55 1.98
CA GLY A 48 4.59 1.67 2.71
C GLY A 48 5.50 2.19 3.83
N GLY A 49 6.18 1.28 4.55
CA GLY A 49 7.13 1.64 5.61
C GLY A 49 8.32 2.45 5.12
N VAL A 50 8.98 1.98 4.05
CA VAL A 50 10.13 2.71 3.49
C VAL A 50 9.70 4.01 2.81
N LEU A 51 8.52 4.05 2.18
CA LEU A 51 7.95 5.28 1.63
C LEU A 51 7.65 6.29 2.74
N ALA A 52 6.97 5.87 3.80
CA ALA A 52 6.64 6.73 4.95
C ALA A 52 7.91 7.36 5.56
N GLN A 53 8.95 6.56 5.76
CA GLN A 53 10.24 7.03 6.27
C GLN A 53 10.89 8.02 5.28
N ALA A 54 10.91 7.70 3.99
CA ALA A 54 11.48 8.56 2.97
C ALA A 54 10.80 9.94 2.93
N LEU A 55 9.46 9.94 2.95
CA LEU A 55 8.66 11.16 2.91
C LEU A 55 8.80 11.98 4.19
N SER A 56 8.81 11.34 5.37
CA SER A 56 9.06 12.02 6.66
C SER A 56 10.41 12.71 6.69
N ASN A 57 11.43 12.12 6.07
CA ASN A 57 12.76 12.72 5.99
C ASN A 57 12.85 13.86 4.96
N LYS A 58 11.94 13.89 3.98
CA LYS A 58 11.94 14.88 2.89
C LYS A 58 11.05 16.08 3.16
N ILE A 59 9.93 15.88 3.86
CA ILE A 59 8.92 16.92 4.06
C ILE A 59 9.01 17.42 5.50
N PRO A 60 9.40 18.70 5.72
CA PRO A 60 9.51 19.24 7.07
C PRO A 60 8.15 19.29 7.77
N ASN A 61 8.17 19.10 9.08
CA ASN A 61 7.03 19.22 10.00
C ASN A 61 5.88 18.24 9.75
N ILE A 62 6.15 17.14 9.02
CA ILE A 62 5.20 16.04 8.90
C ILE A 62 5.87 14.74 9.34
N ILE A 63 5.17 13.95 10.14
CA ILE A 63 5.56 12.58 10.53
C ILE A 63 4.65 11.64 9.80
N ILE A 64 5.22 10.81 8.94
CA ILE A 64 4.46 9.85 8.14
C ILE A 64 4.74 8.45 8.66
N THR A 65 3.69 7.66 8.85
CA THR A 65 3.77 6.29 9.37
C THR A 65 3.01 5.32 8.46
N ALA A 66 3.51 4.09 8.36
CA ALA A 66 2.77 3.00 7.74
C ALA A 66 2.09 2.17 8.82
N GLN A 67 0.81 1.89 8.64
CA GLN A 67 0.02 1.05 9.55
C GLN A 67 -0.35 -0.26 8.87
N SER A 68 -0.07 -1.39 9.53
CA SER A 68 -0.51 -2.69 9.05
C SER A 68 -2.02 -2.87 9.26
N GLY A 69 -2.67 -3.60 8.35
CA GLY A 69 -4.11 -3.84 8.40
C GLY A 69 -4.55 -4.89 7.38
N ASN A 70 -5.85 -4.91 7.10
CA ASN A 70 -6.46 -5.90 6.21
C ASN A 70 -6.50 -5.48 4.73
N ALA A 71 -5.71 -4.48 4.35
CA ALA A 71 -5.55 -3.99 2.98
C ALA A 71 -6.83 -3.39 2.35
N SER A 72 -7.07 -3.58 1.06
CA SER A 72 -7.79 -2.69 0.16
C SER A 72 -9.20 -2.26 0.61
N VAL A 73 -10.10 -3.20 0.94
CA VAL A 73 -11.48 -2.87 1.32
C VAL A 73 -11.51 -2.19 2.69
N ALA A 74 -10.71 -2.71 3.64
CA ALA A 74 -10.58 -2.13 4.97
C ALA A 74 -10.00 -0.70 4.89
N ASN A 75 -8.95 -0.50 4.08
CA ASN A 75 -8.31 0.81 3.91
C ASN A 75 -9.29 1.85 3.31
N CYS A 76 -10.09 1.45 2.30
CA CYS A 76 -11.15 2.33 1.77
C CYS A 76 -12.19 2.70 2.84
N ASN A 77 -12.55 1.78 3.74
CA ASN A 77 -13.50 2.05 4.83
C ASN A 77 -12.91 2.97 5.91
N LEU A 78 -11.62 2.82 6.23
CA LEU A 78 -10.91 3.73 7.15
C LEU A 78 -10.86 5.17 6.58
N ILE A 79 -10.56 5.31 5.28
CA ILE A 79 -10.59 6.62 4.59
C ILE A 79 -12.02 7.17 4.55
N LYS A 80 -13.03 6.34 4.24
CA LYS A 80 -14.43 6.74 4.25
C LYS A 80 -14.87 7.38 5.55
N SER A 81 -14.39 6.85 6.66
CA SER A 81 -14.71 7.32 8.02
C SER A 81 -13.73 8.35 8.57
N HIS A 82 -12.82 8.88 7.76
CA HIS A 82 -11.78 9.85 8.14
C HIS A 82 -10.90 9.36 9.33
N GLN A 83 -10.71 8.03 9.45
CA GLN A 83 -9.88 7.44 10.49
C GLN A 83 -8.41 7.34 10.09
N ILE A 84 -8.12 7.50 8.81
CA ILE A 84 -6.78 7.51 8.26
C ILE A 84 -6.71 8.43 7.03
N GLU A 85 -5.58 9.08 6.85
CA GLU A 85 -5.40 10.03 5.75
C GLU A 85 -5.24 9.35 4.40
N SER A 86 -4.55 8.19 4.35
CA SER A 86 -4.25 7.52 3.07
C SER A 86 -4.08 6.01 3.23
N GLY A 87 -4.00 5.31 2.10
CA GLY A 87 -3.75 3.87 2.12
C GLY A 87 -3.33 3.31 0.75
N PHE A 88 -2.74 2.12 0.78
CA PHE A 88 -2.53 1.33 -0.43
C PHE A 88 -3.75 0.46 -0.68
N VAL A 89 -4.25 0.48 -1.91
CA VAL A 89 -5.42 -0.29 -2.35
C VAL A 89 -5.25 -0.78 -3.78
N GLN A 90 -5.93 -1.83 -4.12
CA GLN A 90 -6.03 -2.30 -5.51
C GLN A 90 -6.92 -1.37 -6.33
N ASN A 91 -6.61 -1.16 -7.61
CA ASN A 91 -7.36 -0.27 -8.48
C ASN A 91 -8.82 -0.72 -8.71
N ASN A 92 -9.09 -2.02 -8.81
CA ASN A 92 -10.43 -2.59 -8.89
C ASN A 92 -11.25 -2.28 -7.62
N VAL A 93 -10.63 -2.38 -6.44
CA VAL A 93 -11.26 -2.07 -5.15
C VAL A 93 -11.48 -0.56 -5.00
N ALA A 94 -10.51 0.27 -5.39
CA ALA A 94 -10.65 1.73 -5.39
C ALA A 94 -11.82 2.18 -6.28
N TYR A 95 -11.93 1.62 -7.49
CA TYR A 95 -13.05 1.88 -8.40
C TYR A 95 -14.40 1.47 -7.77
N ALA A 96 -14.49 0.25 -7.22
CA ALA A 96 -15.69 -0.24 -6.59
C ALA A 96 -16.11 0.63 -5.39
N ALA A 97 -15.13 1.04 -4.57
CA ALA A 97 -15.36 1.90 -3.42
C ALA A 97 -15.90 3.28 -3.83
N TYR A 98 -15.23 3.94 -4.78
CA TYR A 98 -15.64 5.28 -5.22
C TYR A 98 -17.03 5.29 -5.86
N ASN A 99 -17.35 4.26 -6.67
CA ASN A 99 -18.59 4.17 -7.41
C ASN A 99 -19.73 3.52 -6.59
N GLY A 100 -19.46 2.89 -5.46
CA GLY A 100 -20.47 2.24 -4.62
C GLY A 100 -21.04 0.98 -5.27
N VAL A 101 -20.19 0.17 -5.90
CA VAL A 101 -20.56 -1.09 -6.56
C VAL A 101 -19.88 -2.29 -5.90
N ALA A 102 -20.27 -3.50 -6.27
CA ALA A 102 -19.75 -4.76 -5.73
C ALA A 102 -19.79 -4.76 -4.18
N GLN A 103 -18.64 -4.98 -3.52
CA GLN A 103 -18.55 -5.01 -2.05
C GLN A 103 -18.87 -3.66 -1.36
N PHE A 104 -19.03 -2.59 -2.12
CA PHE A 104 -19.44 -1.26 -1.64
C PHE A 104 -20.85 -0.85 -2.15
N GLU A 105 -21.64 -1.81 -2.62
CA GLU A 105 -22.97 -1.51 -3.18
C GLU A 105 -23.82 -0.67 -2.23
N GLY A 106 -24.33 0.44 -2.74
CA GLY A 106 -25.12 1.42 -1.97
C GLY A 106 -24.33 2.23 -0.92
N LYS A 107 -22.99 2.02 -0.81
CA LYS A 107 -22.16 2.67 0.22
C LYS A 107 -20.88 3.27 -0.40
N PRO A 108 -20.99 4.19 -1.38
CA PRO A 108 -19.81 4.76 -2.05
C PRO A 108 -18.90 5.51 -1.09
N VAL A 109 -17.60 5.53 -1.44
CA VAL A 109 -16.55 6.26 -0.72
C VAL A 109 -16.16 7.49 -1.55
N LYS A 110 -17.00 8.54 -1.48
CA LYS A 110 -16.86 9.72 -2.34
C LYS A 110 -15.71 10.65 -1.96
N ASN A 111 -15.16 10.51 -0.76
CA ASN A 111 -13.94 11.20 -0.32
C ASN A 111 -12.63 10.47 -0.73
N LEU A 112 -12.69 9.36 -1.46
CA LEU A 112 -11.50 8.67 -1.96
C LEU A 112 -10.92 9.40 -3.18
N ARG A 113 -9.59 9.63 -3.17
CA ARG A 113 -8.84 10.23 -4.27
C ARG A 113 -7.57 9.43 -4.53
N ALA A 114 -7.13 9.37 -5.79
CA ALA A 114 -5.86 8.76 -6.13
C ALA A 114 -4.69 9.75 -5.99
N ILE A 115 -3.56 9.25 -5.51
CA ILE A 115 -2.25 9.92 -5.59
C ILE A 115 -1.47 9.34 -6.76
N ALA A 116 -1.29 8.00 -6.80
CA ALA A 116 -0.49 7.33 -7.81
C ALA A 116 -0.87 5.86 -7.96
N SER A 117 -0.67 5.31 -9.15
CA SER A 117 -0.46 3.88 -9.35
C SER A 117 0.98 3.52 -8.97
N LEU A 118 1.19 2.34 -8.37
CA LEU A 118 2.48 1.97 -7.81
C LEU A 118 3.13 0.81 -8.58
N TYR A 119 2.59 -0.39 -8.44
CA TYR A 119 3.15 -1.59 -9.05
C TYR A 119 2.07 -2.65 -9.30
N PRO A 120 2.30 -3.60 -10.22
CA PRO A 120 1.37 -4.70 -10.45
C PRO A 120 1.36 -5.70 -9.29
N GLU A 121 0.16 -6.11 -8.87
CA GLU A 121 -0.10 -7.12 -7.85
C GLU A 121 -0.68 -8.36 -8.50
N THR A 122 0.05 -9.47 -8.39
CA THR A 122 -0.31 -10.71 -9.05
C THR A 122 -1.08 -11.61 -8.08
N ILE A 123 -2.16 -12.20 -8.57
CA ILE A 123 -2.92 -13.21 -7.84
C ILE A 123 -2.14 -14.52 -7.92
N GLN A 124 -1.60 -14.94 -6.79
CA GLN A 124 -0.81 -16.13 -6.62
C GLN A 124 -1.66 -17.18 -5.89
N ILE A 125 -1.96 -18.28 -6.56
CA ILE A 125 -2.70 -19.41 -5.98
C ILE A 125 -1.66 -20.41 -5.49
N VAL A 126 -1.47 -20.50 -4.18
CA VAL A 126 -0.41 -21.29 -3.55
C VAL A 126 -1.02 -22.56 -2.96
N ALA A 127 -0.65 -23.70 -3.48
CA ALA A 127 -1.03 -25.01 -2.94
C ALA A 127 0.15 -25.63 -2.17
N ARG A 128 -0.15 -26.30 -1.05
CA ARG A 128 0.87 -27.11 -0.35
C ARG A 128 1.14 -28.40 -1.13
N GLU A 129 2.35 -28.92 -1.00
CA GLU A 129 2.67 -30.24 -1.53
C GLU A 129 1.77 -31.32 -0.91
N GLY A 130 1.43 -32.31 -1.72
CA GLY A 130 0.56 -33.43 -1.33
C GLY A 130 -0.92 -33.09 -1.20
N ALA A 131 -1.34 -31.84 -1.54
CA ALA A 131 -2.76 -31.48 -1.62
C ALA A 131 -3.47 -32.07 -2.85
N GLY A 132 -2.72 -32.61 -3.81
CA GLY A 132 -3.25 -33.14 -5.08
C GLY A 132 -3.82 -32.02 -5.95
N ILE A 133 -3.23 -30.82 -5.91
CA ILE A 133 -3.63 -29.66 -6.72
C ILE A 133 -2.49 -29.37 -7.71
N LYS A 134 -2.75 -29.54 -8.99
CA LYS A 134 -1.82 -29.25 -10.11
C LYS A 134 -2.35 -28.15 -11.01
N SER A 135 -3.66 -27.96 -11.03
CA SER A 135 -4.36 -27.02 -11.88
C SER A 135 -5.62 -26.51 -11.18
N VAL A 136 -6.27 -25.49 -11.74
CA VAL A 136 -7.48 -24.89 -11.15
C VAL A 136 -8.68 -25.84 -11.07
N VAL A 137 -8.72 -26.90 -11.87
CA VAL A 137 -9.80 -27.90 -11.81
C VAL A 137 -9.73 -28.75 -10.53
N ASP A 138 -8.56 -28.82 -9.89
CA ASP A 138 -8.34 -29.60 -8.67
C ASP A 138 -8.75 -28.84 -7.40
N LEU A 139 -9.20 -27.58 -7.52
CA LEU A 139 -9.53 -26.72 -6.37
C LEU A 139 -10.80 -27.17 -5.65
N LYS A 140 -11.76 -27.77 -6.37
CA LYS A 140 -13.04 -28.18 -5.80
C LYS A 140 -12.84 -29.20 -4.66
N GLY A 141 -13.56 -29.02 -3.55
CA GLY A 141 -13.49 -29.89 -2.36
C GLY A 141 -12.26 -29.69 -1.48
N LYS A 142 -11.37 -28.73 -1.78
CA LYS A 142 -10.17 -28.43 -0.98
C LYS A 142 -10.48 -27.50 0.17
N LYS A 143 -9.54 -27.38 1.13
CA LYS A 143 -9.56 -26.38 2.19
C LYS A 143 -8.91 -25.09 1.71
N LEU A 144 -9.71 -24.03 1.56
CA LEU A 144 -9.32 -22.76 0.92
C LEU A 144 -9.04 -21.68 1.96
N ILE A 145 -8.00 -20.87 1.69
CA ILE A 145 -7.78 -19.57 2.34
C ILE A 145 -7.86 -18.48 1.25
N PRO A 146 -8.95 -17.69 1.20
CA PRO A 146 -9.17 -16.67 0.17
C PRO A 146 -8.50 -15.33 0.44
N GLY A 147 -7.71 -15.20 1.50
CA GLY A 147 -7.18 -13.97 2.06
C GLY A 147 -7.93 -13.50 3.31
N ASP A 148 -7.54 -12.36 3.87
CA ASP A 148 -8.24 -11.75 5.01
C ASP A 148 -9.64 -11.27 4.64
N ARG A 149 -10.56 -11.28 5.60
CA ARG A 149 -11.87 -10.61 5.39
C ARG A 149 -11.68 -9.12 5.16
N GLY A 150 -12.29 -8.61 4.09
CA GLY A 150 -12.17 -7.20 3.73
C GLY A 150 -10.82 -6.86 3.06
N SER A 151 -10.07 -7.86 2.60
CA SER A 151 -8.88 -7.65 1.78
C SER A 151 -9.23 -7.57 0.29
N GLY A 152 -8.31 -7.01 -0.50
CA GLY A 152 -8.40 -7.09 -1.95
C GLY A 152 -8.20 -8.52 -2.46
N THR A 153 -7.39 -9.32 -1.78
CA THR A 153 -7.18 -10.74 -2.10
C THR A 153 -8.48 -11.55 -2.04
N GLU A 154 -9.34 -11.29 -1.04
CA GLU A 154 -10.67 -11.93 -0.98
C GLU A 154 -11.53 -11.55 -2.19
N VAL A 155 -11.47 -10.28 -2.62
CA VAL A 155 -12.18 -9.82 -3.83
C VAL A 155 -11.66 -10.52 -5.07
N ASP A 156 -10.35 -10.64 -5.21
CA ASP A 156 -9.71 -11.30 -6.34
C ASP A 156 -9.98 -12.81 -6.35
N CYS A 157 -9.96 -13.46 -5.18
CA CYS A 157 -10.34 -14.87 -5.05
C CYS A 157 -11.75 -15.10 -5.59
N LYS A 158 -12.73 -14.28 -5.20
CA LYS A 158 -14.10 -14.35 -5.73
C LYS A 158 -14.16 -14.18 -7.24
N ALA A 159 -13.38 -13.24 -7.79
CA ALA A 159 -13.32 -13.02 -9.24
C ALA A 159 -12.74 -14.23 -9.99
N VAL A 160 -11.68 -14.83 -9.45
CA VAL A 160 -11.10 -16.07 -10.02
C VAL A 160 -12.08 -17.22 -9.91
N LEU A 161 -12.66 -17.47 -8.75
CA LEU A 161 -13.65 -18.53 -8.56
C LEU A 161 -14.84 -18.39 -9.50
N TRP A 162 -15.35 -17.15 -9.68
CA TRP A 162 -16.39 -16.87 -10.67
C TRP A 162 -15.95 -17.26 -12.09
N GLY A 163 -14.71 -16.95 -12.48
CA GLY A 163 -14.14 -17.35 -13.77
C GLY A 163 -14.13 -18.85 -13.98
N LEU A 164 -13.85 -19.59 -12.92
CA LEU A 164 -13.80 -21.05 -12.89
C LEU A 164 -15.19 -21.71 -12.72
N GLY A 165 -16.25 -20.93 -12.51
CA GLY A 165 -17.59 -21.46 -12.21
C GLY A 165 -17.71 -22.05 -10.82
N LEU A 166 -16.88 -21.62 -9.88
CA LEU A 166 -16.85 -22.06 -8.48
C LEU A 166 -17.34 -20.96 -7.55
N THR A 167 -17.81 -21.38 -6.38
CA THR A 167 -18.16 -20.52 -5.24
C THR A 167 -17.48 -21.07 -3.97
N TYR A 168 -17.61 -20.38 -2.85
CA TYR A 168 -17.08 -20.90 -1.57
C TYR A 168 -17.76 -22.20 -1.11
N ASP A 169 -18.99 -22.47 -1.57
CA ASP A 169 -19.72 -23.71 -1.24
C ASP A 169 -19.11 -24.96 -1.91
N ASP A 170 -18.27 -24.78 -2.92
CA ASP A 170 -17.55 -25.87 -3.57
C ASP A 170 -16.32 -26.35 -2.81
N PHE A 171 -16.00 -25.73 -1.66
CA PHE A 171 -14.82 -26.06 -0.84
C PHE A 171 -15.19 -26.79 0.46
N ALA A 172 -14.33 -27.72 0.89
CA ALA A 172 -14.53 -28.46 2.11
C ALA A 172 -14.49 -27.57 3.37
N ASN A 173 -13.68 -26.51 3.32
CA ASN A 173 -13.59 -25.47 4.36
C ASN A 173 -13.06 -24.19 3.76
N VAL A 174 -13.48 -23.04 4.30
CA VAL A 174 -12.98 -21.72 3.91
C VAL A 174 -12.61 -20.93 5.18
N ASP A 175 -11.33 -20.62 5.33
CA ASP A 175 -10.79 -19.84 6.44
C ASP A 175 -10.21 -18.51 5.94
N TRP A 176 -10.61 -17.39 6.52
CA TRP A 176 -10.09 -16.06 6.17
C TRP A 176 -8.92 -15.70 7.06
N LEU A 177 -7.73 -15.64 6.49
CA LEU A 177 -6.49 -15.42 7.25
C LEU A 177 -5.54 -14.47 6.50
N SER A 178 -4.67 -13.82 7.28
CA SER A 178 -3.55 -13.06 6.73
C SER A 178 -2.59 -13.97 5.95
N PHE A 179 -1.72 -13.38 5.12
CA PHE A 179 -0.75 -14.17 4.35
C PHE A 179 0.18 -14.99 5.24
N ALA A 180 0.61 -14.44 6.37
CA ALA A 180 1.39 -15.19 7.36
C ALA A 180 0.58 -16.35 7.96
N GLY A 181 -0.68 -16.10 8.32
CA GLY A 181 -1.60 -17.14 8.82
C GLY A 181 -1.87 -18.22 7.77
N ALA A 182 -2.03 -17.82 6.50
CA ALA A 182 -2.19 -18.74 5.38
C ALA A 182 -0.95 -19.64 5.21
N GLY A 183 0.25 -19.07 5.22
CA GLY A 183 1.50 -19.82 5.17
C GLY A 183 1.61 -20.85 6.30
N GLN A 184 1.26 -20.45 7.54
CA GLN A 184 1.28 -21.38 8.67
C GLN A 184 0.26 -22.53 8.50
N ARG A 185 -0.98 -22.23 8.06
CA ARG A 185 -2.01 -23.26 7.85
C ARG A 185 -1.66 -24.24 6.73
N LEU A 186 -1.03 -23.76 5.64
CA LEU A 186 -0.53 -24.62 4.57
C LEU A 186 0.58 -25.55 5.08
N LYS A 187 1.54 -25.01 5.83
CA LYS A 187 2.64 -25.75 6.46
C LYS A 187 2.13 -26.84 7.40
N ASP A 188 1.11 -26.53 8.22
CA ASP A 188 0.53 -27.44 9.19
C ASP A 188 -0.48 -28.41 8.57
N ARG A 189 -0.66 -28.38 7.24
CA ARG A 189 -1.63 -29.20 6.47
C ARG A 189 -3.09 -28.97 6.93
N GLN A 190 -3.38 -27.82 7.51
CA GLN A 190 -4.72 -27.43 7.91
C GLN A 190 -5.50 -26.72 6.81
N ALA A 191 -4.79 -26.23 5.78
CA ALA A 191 -5.33 -25.76 4.53
C ALA A 191 -4.63 -26.46 3.35
N ASP A 192 -5.25 -26.47 2.19
CA ASP A 192 -4.74 -27.09 0.96
C ASP A 192 -4.24 -26.04 -0.03
N VAL A 193 -4.93 -24.89 -0.09
CA VAL A 193 -4.66 -23.82 -1.04
C VAL A 193 -4.96 -22.46 -0.43
N ALA A 194 -4.15 -21.46 -0.78
CA ALA A 194 -4.35 -20.07 -0.39
C ALA A 194 -4.21 -19.13 -1.58
N PHE A 195 -5.03 -18.09 -1.60
CA PHE A 195 -4.88 -16.95 -2.50
C PHE A 195 -4.03 -15.87 -1.83
N ILE A 196 -3.06 -15.35 -2.56
CA ILE A 196 -2.17 -14.28 -2.12
C ILE A 196 -2.02 -13.28 -3.27
N THR A 197 -2.70 -12.14 -3.20
CA THR A 197 -2.53 -11.06 -4.18
C THR A 197 -1.49 -10.08 -3.67
N ALA A 198 -0.34 -10.07 -4.29
CA ALA A 198 0.78 -9.24 -3.90
C ALA A 198 1.81 -9.09 -5.04
N GLY A 199 2.74 -8.16 -4.87
CA GLY A 199 3.94 -8.15 -5.70
C GLY A 199 4.83 -9.34 -5.40
N TRP A 200 5.33 -10.02 -6.42
CA TRP A 200 6.27 -11.12 -6.26
C TRP A 200 7.74 -10.66 -6.40
N PRO A 201 8.69 -11.34 -5.68
CA PRO A 201 8.46 -12.39 -4.68
C PRO A 201 7.79 -11.83 -3.41
N THR A 202 6.79 -12.57 -2.90
CA THR A 202 6.03 -12.20 -1.69
C THR A 202 6.66 -12.83 -0.46
N ALA A 203 6.86 -12.06 0.61
CA ALA A 203 7.57 -12.53 1.80
C ALA A 203 6.96 -13.80 2.41
N ALA A 204 5.64 -13.84 2.59
CA ALA A 204 4.96 -15.01 3.16
C ALA A 204 5.12 -16.28 2.31
N ILE A 205 5.12 -16.17 0.97
CA ILE A 205 5.34 -17.32 0.08
C ILE A 205 6.81 -17.74 0.11
N THR A 206 7.73 -16.79 0.12
CA THR A 206 9.17 -17.06 0.22
C THR A 206 9.49 -17.80 1.53
N GLU A 207 8.94 -17.33 2.66
CA GLU A 207 9.10 -17.98 3.95
C GLU A 207 8.52 -19.41 3.96
N LEU A 208 7.30 -19.60 3.46
CA LEU A 208 6.70 -20.92 3.32
C LEU A 208 7.56 -21.85 2.47
N ALA A 209 8.03 -21.39 1.31
CA ALA A 209 8.86 -22.16 0.39
C ALA A 209 10.23 -22.54 0.95
N THR A 210 10.74 -21.87 1.99
CA THR A 210 11.99 -22.30 2.68
C THR A 210 11.80 -23.53 3.52
N THR A 211 10.62 -23.80 4.03
CA THR A 211 10.31 -24.85 5.00
C THR A 211 9.37 -25.94 4.48
N SER A 212 8.70 -25.70 3.37
CA SER A 212 7.71 -26.60 2.79
C SER A 212 7.75 -26.50 1.27
N ASP A 213 7.55 -27.62 0.60
CA ASP A 213 7.39 -27.59 -0.85
C ASP A 213 5.98 -27.10 -1.20
N ILE A 214 5.91 -26.27 -2.22
CA ILE A 214 4.70 -25.61 -2.68
C ILE A 214 4.54 -25.76 -4.20
N THR A 215 3.33 -25.55 -4.65
CA THR A 215 3.00 -25.38 -6.07
C THR A 215 2.29 -24.04 -6.26
N LEU A 216 2.71 -23.26 -7.24
CA LEU A 216 1.88 -22.19 -7.78
C LEU A 216 0.92 -22.78 -8.79
N VAL A 217 -0.38 -22.65 -8.55
CA VAL A 217 -1.43 -23.21 -9.41
C VAL A 217 -1.65 -22.27 -10.59
N PRO A 218 -1.38 -22.71 -11.84
CA PRO A 218 -1.56 -21.86 -13.01
C PRO A 218 -3.04 -21.65 -13.32
N LEU A 219 -3.39 -20.45 -13.81
CA LEU A 219 -4.64 -20.19 -14.47
C LEU A 219 -4.54 -20.57 -15.96
N ASP A 220 -5.55 -21.25 -16.49
CA ASP A 220 -5.64 -21.54 -17.92
C ASP A 220 -6.07 -20.30 -18.71
N ASP A 221 -5.77 -20.28 -20.01
CA ASP A 221 -6.03 -19.14 -20.90
C ASP A 221 -7.52 -18.83 -21.05
N GLU A 222 -8.40 -19.83 -21.01
CA GLU A 222 -9.84 -19.64 -21.11
C GLU A 222 -10.38 -18.92 -19.87
N SER A 223 -9.99 -19.38 -18.69
CA SER A 223 -10.34 -18.75 -17.41
C SER A 223 -9.82 -17.32 -17.33
N ILE A 224 -8.57 -17.10 -17.74
CA ILE A 224 -7.97 -15.74 -17.81
C ILE A 224 -8.80 -14.84 -18.73
N ALA A 225 -9.10 -15.28 -19.94
CA ALA A 225 -9.86 -14.48 -20.90
C ALA A 225 -11.27 -14.15 -20.38
N LYS A 226 -11.94 -15.14 -19.76
CA LYS A 226 -13.27 -14.96 -19.15
C LYS A 226 -13.24 -13.95 -18.01
N ILE A 227 -12.25 -14.03 -17.11
CA ILE A 227 -12.10 -13.13 -15.98
C ILE A 227 -11.83 -11.69 -16.47
N ILE A 228 -10.88 -11.49 -17.40
CA ILE A 228 -10.53 -10.18 -17.93
C ILE A 228 -11.72 -9.53 -18.66
N LYS A 229 -12.49 -10.32 -19.40
CA LYS A 229 -13.70 -9.81 -20.07
C LYS A 229 -14.73 -9.28 -19.09
N GLN A 230 -14.92 -9.94 -17.95
CA GLN A 230 -15.86 -9.52 -16.90
C GLN A 230 -15.32 -8.39 -16.04
N TYR A 231 -14.03 -8.44 -15.74
CA TYR A 231 -13.34 -7.55 -14.82
C TYR A 231 -12.12 -6.90 -15.52
N PRO A 232 -12.31 -5.81 -16.28
CA PRO A 232 -11.28 -5.23 -17.13
C PRO A 232 -10.12 -4.57 -16.37
N PHE A 233 -10.12 -4.61 -15.04
CA PHE A 233 -9.00 -4.19 -14.21
C PHE A 233 -7.87 -5.21 -14.13
N TYR A 234 -8.13 -6.46 -14.52
CA TYR A 234 -7.11 -7.51 -14.54
C TYR A 234 -6.39 -7.55 -15.89
N ALA A 235 -5.13 -7.95 -15.84
CA ALA A 235 -4.32 -8.25 -17.03
C ALA A 235 -3.63 -9.60 -16.86
N LYS A 236 -3.38 -10.29 -17.97
CA LYS A 236 -2.60 -11.53 -17.98
C LYS A 236 -1.15 -11.23 -17.62
N VAL A 237 -0.56 -12.10 -16.82
CA VAL A 237 0.86 -12.05 -16.42
C VAL A 237 1.39 -13.45 -16.26
N THR A 238 2.71 -13.63 -16.33
CA THR A 238 3.39 -14.86 -16.00
C THR A 238 4.33 -14.61 -14.82
N ILE A 239 4.23 -15.44 -13.77
CA ILE A 239 5.21 -15.46 -12.68
C ILE A 239 6.36 -16.33 -13.15
N PRO A 240 7.60 -15.82 -13.26
CA PRO A 240 8.72 -16.58 -13.81
C PRO A 240 9.09 -17.78 -12.94
N ALA A 241 9.55 -18.85 -13.58
CA ALA A 241 10.22 -19.97 -12.94
C ALA A 241 11.36 -19.47 -12.01
N GLY A 242 11.57 -20.13 -10.89
CA GLY A 242 12.60 -19.75 -9.92
C GLY A 242 12.26 -18.53 -9.06
N THR A 243 11.06 -17.93 -9.18
CA THR A 243 10.60 -16.85 -8.28
C THR A 243 10.55 -17.31 -6.83
N TYR A 244 10.18 -18.56 -6.59
CA TYR A 244 10.20 -19.21 -5.28
C TYR A 244 10.94 -20.52 -5.34
N ARG A 245 11.56 -20.93 -4.23
CA ARG A 245 12.25 -22.23 -4.14
C ARG A 245 11.29 -23.36 -4.47
N GLY A 246 11.70 -24.26 -5.36
CA GLY A 246 10.93 -25.42 -5.79
C GLY A 246 9.82 -25.13 -6.80
N VAL A 247 9.69 -23.89 -7.26
CA VAL A 247 8.76 -23.52 -8.35
C VAL A 247 9.59 -23.27 -9.63
N ASP A 248 9.84 -24.33 -10.38
CA ASP A 248 10.79 -24.33 -11.50
C ASP A 248 10.09 -24.18 -12.87
N VAL A 249 8.81 -23.79 -12.87
CA VAL A 249 8.02 -23.56 -14.08
C VAL A 249 7.37 -22.18 -14.07
N ASP A 250 7.24 -21.60 -15.26
CA ASP A 250 6.47 -20.38 -15.46
C ASP A 250 5.01 -20.61 -15.08
N THR A 251 4.42 -19.70 -14.33
CA THR A 251 3.04 -19.81 -13.84
C THR A 251 2.17 -18.70 -14.42
N PRO A 252 1.27 -19.01 -15.37
CA PRO A 252 0.28 -18.06 -15.86
C PRO A 252 -0.67 -17.62 -14.74
N ALA A 253 -0.90 -16.33 -14.66
CA ALA A 253 -1.73 -15.70 -13.64
C ALA A 253 -2.38 -14.42 -14.17
N ILE A 254 -3.13 -13.72 -13.32
CA ILE A 254 -3.63 -12.38 -13.58
C ILE A 254 -3.11 -11.40 -12.53
N THR A 255 -3.04 -10.14 -12.93
CA THR A 255 -2.55 -9.04 -12.10
C THR A 255 -3.52 -7.87 -12.10
N THR A 256 -3.52 -7.11 -11.02
CA THR A 256 -4.15 -5.80 -10.83
C THR A 256 -3.09 -4.78 -10.46
N MET A 257 -3.45 -3.51 -10.17
CA MET A 257 -2.49 -2.46 -9.82
C MET A 257 -2.66 -2.02 -8.37
N ALA A 258 -1.57 -2.00 -7.61
CA ALA A 258 -1.52 -1.29 -6.34
C ALA A 258 -1.58 0.21 -6.59
N GLN A 259 -2.40 0.93 -5.83
CA GLN A 259 -2.52 2.38 -5.88
C GLN A 259 -2.33 2.99 -4.50
N TRP A 260 -1.76 4.17 -4.44
CA TRP A 260 -1.79 5.02 -3.26
C TRP A 260 -2.97 5.96 -3.37
N VAL A 261 -3.89 5.84 -2.44
CA VAL A 261 -5.09 6.67 -2.35
C VAL A 261 -5.08 7.50 -1.07
N VAL A 262 -5.87 8.55 -1.04
CA VAL A 262 -5.92 9.55 0.04
C VAL A 262 -7.34 10.06 0.25
N ASP A 263 -7.63 10.55 1.45
CA ASP A 263 -8.85 11.28 1.75
C ASP A 263 -8.86 12.64 1.02
N ALA A 264 -9.98 12.98 0.41
CA ALA A 264 -10.17 14.25 -0.30
C ALA A 264 -9.99 15.48 0.60
N ASP A 265 -10.18 15.33 1.91
CA ASP A 265 -10.08 16.42 2.88
C ASP A 265 -8.64 16.73 3.29
N VAL A 266 -7.67 15.90 2.88
CA VAL A 266 -6.25 16.22 3.09
C VAL A 266 -5.90 17.47 2.28
N PRO A 267 -5.22 18.48 2.88
CA PRO A 267 -4.90 19.72 2.17
C PRO A 267 -4.14 19.52 0.87
N GLU A 268 -4.52 20.26 -0.19
CA GLU A 268 -3.90 20.18 -1.51
C GLU A 268 -2.37 20.29 -1.46
N GLU A 269 -1.86 21.26 -0.70
CA GLU A 269 -0.43 21.49 -0.56
C GLU A 269 0.31 20.30 0.08
N THR A 270 -0.35 19.59 1.00
CA THR A 270 0.20 18.37 1.62
C THR A 270 0.33 17.27 0.58
N VAL A 271 -0.74 16.97 -0.16
CA VAL A 271 -0.72 15.92 -1.17
C VAL A 271 0.20 16.27 -2.34
N TYR A 272 0.28 17.55 -2.73
CA TYR A 272 1.27 18.01 -3.71
C TYR A 272 2.70 17.70 -3.27
N LYS A 273 3.06 18.02 -2.00
CA LYS A 273 4.39 17.71 -1.45
C LYS A 273 4.66 16.21 -1.38
N LEU A 274 3.67 15.42 -0.97
CA LEU A 274 3.77 13.96 -0.92
C LEU A 274 4.02 13.39 -2.32
N THR A 275 3.24 13.81 -3.32
CA THR A 275 3.38 13.36 -4.71
C THR A 275 4.74 13.78 -5.27
N LYS A 276 5.15 15.02 -5.05
CA LYS A 276 6.46 15.52 -5.47
C LYS A 276 7.60 14.75 -4.83
N ALA A 277 7.52 14.45 -3.54
CA ALA A 277 8.54 13.70 -2.82
C ALA A 277 8.60 12.22 -3.23
N LEU A 278 7.49 11.63 -3.70
CA LEU A 278 7.46 10.29 -4.29
C LEU A 278 8.29 10.24 -5.57
N TRP A 279 8.18 11.24 -6.46
CA TRP A 279 8.74 11.17 -7.81
C TRP A 279 10.03 11.97 -8.00
N ASP A 280 10.16 13.13 -7.39
CA ASP A 280 11.31 14.01 -7.60
C ASP A 280 12.44 13.72 -6.61
N LYS A 281 13.68 13.76 -7.12
CA LYS A 281 14.88 13.89 -6.30
C LYS A 281 14.92 15.28 -5.67
N GLY A 282 15.72 15.43 -4.63
CA GLY A 282 15.98 16.73 -4.01
C GLY A 282 15.42 16.86 -2.62
N THR A 283 15.75 17.96 -1.97
CA THR A 283 15.62 18.13 -0.53
C THR A 283 14.49 19.05 -0.16
N PHE A 284 13.62 18.55 0.72
CA PHE A 284 13.01 19.35 1.76
C PHE A 284 13.77 19.17 3.09
N VAL A 285 14.92 18.47 3.12
CA VAL A 285 15.67 18.14 4.33
C VAL A 285 16.43 19.36 4.84
N LEU A 286 16.21 19.71 6.10
CA LEU A 286 17.09 20.60 6.86
C LEU A 286 18.46 19.90 7.02
N ARG A 287 19.45 20.34 6.27
CA ARG A 287 20.82 19.83 6.35
C ARG A 287 21.53 20.36 7.58
N LYS A 288 22.34 19.51 8.21
CA LYS A 288 23.38 19.99 9.11
C LYS A 288 24.38 20.82 8.29
N LYS A 289 24.76 21.98 8.85
CA LYS A 289 25.73 22.91 8.25
C LYS A 289 27.04 22.14 7.99
N GLY A 290 27.40 21.89 6.73
CA GLY A 290 28.64 21.19 6.34
C GLY A 290 28.47 19.96 5.45
N ASP A 291 27.27 19.41 5.26
CA ASP A 291 27.07 18.26 4.39
C ASP A 291 27.13 18.64 2.91
N LYS A 292 27.99 17.94 2.14
CA LYS A 292 27.99 18.04 0.68
C LYS A 292 26.63 17.63 0.13
N ALA A 293 26.13 18.41 -0.80
CA ALA A 293 24.80 18.27 -1.38
C ALA A 293 24.64 16.99 -2.23
N ALA A 294 24.51 15.81 -1.60
CA ALA A 294 23.91 14.68 -2.27
C ALA A 294 22.40 14.93 -2.40
N GLU A 295 21.89 14.87 -3.60
CA GLU A 295 20.45 15.00 -3.87
C GLU A 295 19.72 13.82 -3.23
N ALA A 296 18.80 14.07 -2.28
CA ALA A 296 18.08 13.01 -1.61
C ALA A 296 17.27 12.20 -2.65
N PRO A 297 17.35 10.85 -2.62
CA PRO A 297 16.62 10.02 -3.59
C PRO A 297 15.10 10.24 -3.48
N SER A 298 14.37 10.03 -4.57
CA SER A 298 12.91 10.05 -4.58
C SER A 298 12.34 8.89 -3.73
N GLY A 299 11.07 9.00 -3.33
CA GLY A 299 10.36 7.90 -2.67
C GLY A 299 10.38 6.61 -3.51
N ALA A 300 10.16 6.74 -4.82
CA ALA A 300 10.21 5.63 -5.77
C ALA A 300 11.59 4.96 -5.83
N GLU A 301 12.68 5.73 -5.84
CA GLU A 301 14.05 5.17 -5.80
C GLU A 301 14.34 4.42 -4.49
N ILE A 302 13.78 4.87 -3.37
CA ILE A 302 13.92 4.18 -2.08
C ILE A 302 13.11 2.88 -2.09
N MET A 303 11.87 2.89 -2.61
CA MET A 303 11.06 1.70 -2.79
C MET A 303 11.76 0.68 -3.71
N ALA A 304 12.39 1.13 -4.80
CA ALA A 304 13.14 0.28 -5.74
C ALA A 304 14.34 -0.43 -5.11
N LYS A 305 14.97 0.17 -4.09
CA LYS A 305 16.06 -0.45 -3.32
C LYS A 305 15.56 -1.43 -2.27
N ALA A 306 14.35 -1.22 -1.76
CA ALA A 306 13.81 -2.01 -0.66
C ALA A 306 13.15 -3.32 -1.10
N HIS A 307 12.56 -3.36 -2.29
CA HIS A 307 11.80 -4.51 -2.78
C HIS A 307 11.86 -4.61 -4.30
N ALA A 308 11.82 -5.84 -4.85
CA ALA A 308 11.84 -6.07 -6.30
C ALA A 308 10.73 -5.28 -7.01
N LYS A 309 9.50 -5.29 -6.48
CA LYS A 309 8.35 -4.54 -7.02
C LYS A 309 8.44 -3.03 -6.85
N GLY A 310 9.30 -2.54 -6.00
CA GLY A 310 9.61 -1.11 -5.94
C GLY A 310 10.23 -0.57 -7.24
N LYS A 311 10.86 -1.43 -8.05
CA LYS A 311 11.40 -1.06 -9.37
C LYS A 311 10.31 -0.74 -10.40
N ASP A 312 9.10 -1.27 -10.19
CA ASP A 312 7.95 -1.02 -11.06
C ASP A 312 7.26 0.33 -10.73
N VAL A 313 7.60 0.94 -9.58
CA VAL A 313 7.09 2.25 -9.16
C VAL A 313 7.81 3.34 -9.94
N THR A 314 7.21 3.79 -11.03
CA THR A 314 7.81 4.78 -11.95
C THR A 314 6.83 5.92 -12.26
N LEU A 315 7.36 7.12 -12.51
CA LEU A 315 6.53 8.25 -12.93
C LEU A 315 5.79 7.95 -14.26
N LYS A 316 6.41 7.17 -15.13
CA LYS A 316 5.82 6.78 -16.42
C LYS A 316 4.50 6.03 -16.27
N THR A 317 4.40 5.18 -15.25
CA THR A 317 3.24 4.32 -14.97
C THR A 317 2.36 4.86 -13.84
N ALA A 318 2.64 6.08 -13.36
CA ALA A 318 2.00 6.67 -12.19
C ALA A 318 0.47 6.81 -12.29
N LEU A 319 -0.07 6.84 -13.48
CA LEU A 319 -1.52 6.99 -13.74
C LEU A 319 -2.14 5.73 -14.36
N ASP A 320 -1.39 4.65 -14.57
CA ASP A 320 -1.89 3.42 -15.16
C ASP A 320 -2.97 2.78 -14.28
N GLY A 321 -4.12 2.49 -14.87
CA GLY A 321 -5.25 1.88 -14.17
C GLY A 321 -5.91 2.76 -13.09
N VAL A 322 -5.59 4.06 -13.02
CA VAL A 322 -6.28 5.00 -12.14
C VAL A 322 -7.67 5.29 -12.72
N ALA A 323 -8.70 4.83 -12.02
CA ALA A 323 -10.10 4.93 -12.46
C ALA A 323 -11.00 5.71 -11.48
N ILE A 324 -10.38 6.43 -10.54
CA ILE A 324 -11.04 7.37 -9.62
C ILE A 324 -10.37 8.74 -9.75
N PRO A 325 -11.04 9.85 -9.34
CA PRO A 325 -10.43 11.17 -9.46
C PRO A 325 -9.10 11.27 -8.71
N LEU A 326 -8.13 11.95 -9.32
CA LEU A 326 -6.91 12.36 -8.64
C LEU A 326 -7.25 13.37 -7.53
N HIS A 327 -6.43 13.36 -6.47
CA HIS A 327 -6.44 14.45 -5.51
C HIS A 327 -5.92 15.75 -6.18
N PRO A 328 -6.50 16.94 -5.88
CA PRO A 328 -6.06 18.19 -6.50
C PRO A 328 -4.54 18.42 -6.41
N GLY A 329 -3.90 18.12 -5.28
CA GLY A 329 -2.47 18.23 -5.12
C GLY A 329 -1.66 17.27 -6.01
N ALA A 330 -2.14 16.05 -6.21
CA ALA A 330 -1.53 15.11 -7.14
C ALA A 330 -1.72 15.55 -8.60
N ALA A 331 -2.95 15.96 -8.97
CA ALA A 331 -3.26 16.47 -10.30
C ALA A 331 -2.40 17.69 -10.67
N LYS A 332 -2.19 18.62 -9.71
CA LYS A 332 -1.29 19.78 -9.90
C LYS A 332 0.14 19.33 -10.26
N PHE A 333 0.68 18.38 -9.51
CA PHE A 333 2.03 17.86 -9.77
C PHE A 333 2.12 17.20 -11.15
N TYR A 334 1.18 16.33 -11.51
CA TYR A 334 1.20 15.66 -12.82
C TYR A 334 1.04 16.63 -13.98
N LYS A 335 0.20 17.66 -13.83
CA LYS A 335 0.09 18.74 -14.82
C LYS A 335 1.42 19.48 -15.03
N GLU A 336 2.20 19.74 -13.97
CA GLU A 336 3.54 20.34 -14.08
C GLU A 336 4.53 19.42 -14.81
N LYS A 337 4.29 18.10 -14.80
CA LYS A 337 5.09 17.11 -15.54
C LYS A 337 4.59 16.87 -16.98
N GLY A 338 3.52 17.54 -17.40
CA GLY A 338 2.94 17.39 -18.75
C GLY A 338 2.10 16.10 -18.91
N MET A 339 1.55 15.57 -17.82
CA MET A 339 0.75 14.34 -17.78
C MET A 339 -0.74 14.66 -17.59
#